data_4af326d3a08e165978f3d6532fd9fa3a
#
_entry.id   4af326d3a08e165978f3d6532fd9fa3a
#
_cell.length_a   1.000
_cell.length_b   1.000
_cell.length_c   1.000
_cell.angle_alpha   90.00
_cell.angle_beta   90.00
_cell.angle_gamma   90.00
#
_symmetry.space_group_name_H-M   'P 1'
#
loop_
_entity.id
_entity.type
_entity.pdbx_description
1 polymer ?
#
loop_
_entity_poly.entity_id
_entity_poly.type
_entity_poly.pdbx_seq_one_letter_code
_entity_poly.pdbx_strand_id
1 'polypeptide(L)'
;PNGQPMELTVVFSTEEDEPSDILELVSDTWRKIGIKVLSKPLHREVMRNRIFSGNVQMSMWSGLENGIPNASSSPAELAPTSQQQLQWPMWGQFLETGGKSGQAIDMKVPQKLLELKDAWRQARLDGDRTRIWRKMLDIYTSNVFSIGIISSVPQVILVNSRLKNVPDRAIYNWDPGAHFGIYRPCTFWFDLVN
;
A
#
# COMPACT_ATOMS: atom_id res chain seq x y z
N PRO A 1 -25.98 14.50 11.66
CA PRO A 1 -27.17 15.35 11.84
C PRO A 1 -27.96 15.05 13.10
N ASN A 2 -27.69 13.88 13.73
CA ASN A 2 -28.39 13.45 14.97
C ASN A 2 -27.57 13.70 16.26
N GLY A 3 -26.47 14.42 16.20
CA GLY A 3 -25.59 14.73 17.35
C GLY A 3 -24.76 13.56 17.87
N GLN A 4 -24.81 12.40 17.22
CA GLN A 4 -23.97 11.25 17.57
C GLN A 4 -22.59 11.37 16.91
N PRO A 5 -21.51 11.01 17.61
CA PRO A 5 -20.18 10.99 17.01
C PRO A 5 -20.14 9.94 15.88
N MET A 6 -19.37 10.23 14.85
CA MET A 6 -19.08 9.26 13.80
C MET A 6 -18.15 8.18 14.36
N GLU A 7 -18.56 6.92 14.31
CA GLU A 7 -17.72 5.79 14.71
C GLU A 7 -17.12 5.09 13.48
N LEU A 8 -15.81 4.90 13.49
CA LEU A 8 -15.07 4.19 12.45
C LEU A 8 -14.30 3.03 13.05
N THR A 9 -14.52 1.82 12.55
CA THR A 9 -13.73 0.65 12.92
C THR A 9 -12.54 0.50 11.99
N VAL A 10 -11.34 0.50 12.56
CA VAL A 10 -10.08 0.27 11.84
C VAL A 10 -9.50 -1.08 12.26
N VAL A 11 -9.35 -1.99 11.30
CA VAL A 11 -8.70 -3.29 11.52
C VAL A 11 -7.22 -3.22 11.17
N PHE A 12 -6.39 -3.93 11.92
CA PHE A 12 -4.94 -4.03 11.70
C PHE A 12 -4.40 -5.37 12.18
N SER A 13 -3.21 -5.73 11.73
CA SER A 13 -2.54 -6.97 12.13
C SER A 13 -1.91 -6.87 13.51
N THR A 14 -1.99 -7.95 14.29
CA THR A 14 -1.32 -8.09 15.59
C THR A 14 0.10 -8.62 15.50
N GLU A 15 0.63 -8.83 14.29
CA GLU A 15 1.99 -9.36 14.10
C GLU A 15 3.07 -8.29 14.30
N GLU A 16 2.67 -7.02 14.36
CA GLU A 16 3.52 -5.85 14.57
C GLU A 16 2.88 -4.96 15.65
N ASP A 17 3.68 -4.40 16.55
CA ASP A 17 3.18 -3.54 17.64
C ASP A 17 2.92 -2.10 17.16
N GLU A 18 3.68 -1.61 16.17
CA GLU A 18 3.61 -0.25 15.65
C GLU A 18 2.20 0.23 15.25
N PRO A 19 1.34 -0.59 14.58
CA PRO A 19 0.02 -0.15 14.18
C PRO A 19 -0.89 0.27 15.34
N SER A 20 -0.75 -0.35 16.51
CA SER A 20 -1.54 -0.02 17.69
C SER A 20 -1.22 1.40 18.18
N ASP A 21 0.06 1.71 18.35
CA ASP A 21 0.53 3.01 18.84
C ASP A 21 0.16 4.14 17.88
N ILE A 22 0.29 3.88 16.57
CA ILE A 22 -0.10 4.82 15.53
C ILE A 22 -1.59 5.12 15.60
N LEU A 23 -2.43 4.09 15.76
CA LEU A 23 -3.89 4.26 15.82
C LEU A 23 -4.34 4.99 17.09
N GLU A 24 -3.62 4.90 18.19
CA GLU A 24 -3.86 5.74 19.38
C GLU A 24 -3.68 7.22 19.05
N LEU A 25 -2.59 7.59 18.39
CA LEU A 25 -2.33 8.97 17.98
C LEU A 25 -3.38 9.49 16.97
N VAL A 26 -3.78 8.65 16.03
CA VAL A 26 -4.85 8.96 15.08
C VAL A 26 -6.17 9.15 15.81
N SER A 27 -6.51 8.27 16.74
CA SER A 27 -7.74 8.35 17.56
C SER A 27 -7.81 9.64 18.34
N ASP A 28 -6.70 10.05 18.99
CA ASP A 28 -6.63 11.30 19.74
C ASP A 28 -6.81 12.54 18.84
N THR A 29 -6.27 12.48 17.65
CA THR A 29 -6.39 13.57 16.68
C THR A 29 -7.80 13.66 16.12
N TRP A 30 -8.40 12.55 15.73
CA TRP A 30 -9.71 12.51 15.11
C TRP A 30 -10.85 12.75 16.10
N ARG A 31 -10.65 12.42 17.38
CA ARG A 31 -11.60 12.75 18.45
C ARG A 31 -11.86 14.26 18.53
N LYS A 32 -10.86 15.10 18.24
CA LYS A 32 -10.99 16.56 18.26
C LYS A 32 -11.97 17.10 17.20
N ILE A 33 -12.21 16.32 16.15
CA ILE A 33 -13.16 16.66 15.07
C ILE A 33 -14.44 15.82 15.12
N GLY A 34 -14.67 15.11 16.24
CA GLY A 34 -15.90 14.35 16.47
C GLY A 34 -15.92 12.94 15.86
N ILE A 35 -14.77 12.40 15.46
CA ILE A 35 -14.66 11.03 14.96
C ILE A 35 -14.09 10.14 16.05
N LYS A 36 -14.81 9.05 16.36
CA LYS A 36 -14.38 8.00 17.29
C LYS A 36 -13.82 6.82 16.51
N VAL A 37 -12.54 6.55 16.69
CA VAL A 37 -11.86 5.38 16.11
C VAL A 37 -11.99 4.19 17.05
N LEU A 38 -12.48 3.08 16.53
CA LEU A 38 -12.54 1.79 17.20
C LEU A 38 -11.43 0.90 16.63
N SER A 39 -10.33 0.78 17.35
CA SER A 39 -9.19 -0.06 16.98
C SER A 39 -9.55 -1.54 17.15
N LYS A 40 -9.38 -2.34 16.09
CA LYS A 40 -9.68 -3.77 16.10
C LYS A 40 -8.48 -4.59 15.65
N PRO A 41 -7.66 -5.04 16.61
CA PRO A 41 -6.54 -5.93 16.31
C PRO A 41 -7.05 -7.31 15.88
N LEU A 42 -6.46 -7.87 14.84
CA LEU A 42 -6.80 -9.18 14.28
C LEU A 42 -5.54 -9.93 13.89
N HIS A 43 -5.55 -11.24 13.98
CA HIS A 43 -4.51 -12.05 13.34
C HIS A 43 -4.52 -11.79 11.82
N ARG A 44 -3.36 -11.74 11.20
CA ARG A 44 -3.17 -11.32 9.80
C ARG A 44 -4.09 -12.03 8.82
N GLU A 45 -4.22 -13.34 8.93
CA GLU A 45 -5.10 -14.11 8.01
C GLU A 45 -6.58 -13.76 8.21
N VAL A 46 -7.02 -13.60 9.46
CA VAL A 46 -8.40 -13.21 9.77
C VAL A 46 -8.68 -11.81 9.24
N MET A 47 -7.73 -10.88 9.40
CA MET A 47 -7.84 -9.53 8.86
C MET A 47 -7.96 -9.55 7.33
N ARG A 48 -7.07 -10.27 6.63
CA ARG A 48 -7.11 -10.38 5.16
C ARG A 48 -8.41 -10.99 4.67
N ASN A 49 -8.89 -12.05 5.28
CA ASN A 49 -10.15 -12.69 4.91
C ASN A 49 -11.35 -11.74 5.06
N ARG A 50 -11.38 -10.91 6.12
CA ARG A 50 -12.40 -9.89 6.29
C ARG A 50 -12.33 -8.78 5.25
N ILE A 51 -11.12 -8.32 4.92
CA ILE A 51 -10.90 -7.31 3.88
C ILE A 51 -11.33 -7.87 2.53
N PHE A 52 -10.88 -9.06 2.15
CA PHE A 52 -11.20 -9.68 0.87
C PHE A 52 -12.68 -10.00 0.68
N SER A 53 -13.41 -10.20 1.77
CA SER A 53 -14.88 -10.35 1.74
C SER A 53 -15.65 -9.03 1.77
N GLY A 54 -14.96 -7.88 1.78
CA GLY A 54 -15.60 -6.56 1.82
C GLY A 54 -16.21 -6.18 3.18
N ASN A 55 -15.89 -6.92 4.25
CA ASN A 55 -16.49 -6.73 5.60
C ASN A 55 -15.62 -5.84 6.52
N VAL A 56 -15.01 -4.80 5.95
CA VAL A 56 -14.14 -3.86 6.67
C VAL A 56 -14.42 -2.44 6.22
N GLN A 57 -14.58 -1.52 7.17
CA GLN A 57 -14.73 -0.10 6.88
C GLN A 57 -13.38 0.54 6.55
N MET A 58 -12.39 0.31 7.40
CA MET A 58 -11.02 0.79 7.23
C MET A 58 -10.03 -0.26 7.70
N SER A 59 -8.90 -0.33 7.04
CA SER A 59 -7.78 -1.16 7.46
C SER A 59 -6.49 -0.34 7.47
N MET A 60 -5.58 -0.72 8.36
CA MET A 60 -4.23 -0.18 8.40
C MET A 60 -3.26 -1.21 7.85
N TRP A 61 -2.43 -0.80 6.91
CA TRP A 61 -1.44 -1.63 6.25
C TRP A 61 -0.24 -0.81 5.80
N SER A 62 0.82 -1.49 5.38
CA SER A 62 1.92 -0.84 4.66
C SER A 62 1.39 -0.13 3.41
N GLY A 63 2.04 0.96 3.00
CA GLY A 63 1.67 1.73 1.81
C GLY A 63 1.79 0.95 0.50
N LEU A 64 1.78 1.67 -0.61
CA LEU A 64 2.01 1.08 -1.92
C LEU A 64 3.35 0.32 -1.94
N GLU A 65 3.34 -0.87 -2.49
CA GLU A 65 4.51 -1.76 -2.53
C GLU A 65 5.58 -1.27 -3.52
N ASN A 66 5.22 -0.41 -4.46
CA ASN A 66 6.12 0.26 -5.40
C ASN A 66 6.86 1.44 -4.76
N GLY A 67 7.93 1.19 -4.06
CA GLY A 67 8.65 2.21 -3.31
C GLY A 67 9.40 3.26 -4.11
N ILE A 68 9.77 2.95 -5.34
CA ILE A 68 10.39 3.90 -6.27
C ILE A 68 9.63 3.82 -7.58
N PRO A 69 8.48 4.52 -7.70
CA PRO A 69 7.73 4.52 -8.94
C PRO A 69 8.53 5.16 -10.07
N ASN A 70 8.62 4.48 -11.18
CA ASN A 70 9.21 4.96 -12.42
C ASN A 70 8.33 4.54 -13.61
N ALA A 71 8.69 4.97 -14.82
CA ALA A 71 7.89 4.66 -16.01
C ALA A 71 7.67 3.16 -16.24
N SER A 72 8.57 2.30 -15.76
CA SER A 72 8.48 0.85 -15.91
C SER A 72 7.72 0.16 -14.76
N SER A 73 7.51 0.84 -13.63
CA SER A 73 6.74 0.30 -12.50
C SER A 73 5.25 0.27 -12.84
N SER A 74 4.58 -0.83 -12.52
CA SER A 74 3.14 -0.96 -12.79
C SER A 74 2.30 -0.08 -11.85
N PRO A 75 1.36 0.74 -12.35
CA PRO A 75 0.43 1.49 -11.54
C PRO A 75 -0.79 0.68 -11.07
N ALA A 76 -0.71 -0.64 -11.12
CA ALA A 76 -1.85 -1.52 -10.86
C ALA A 76 -2.48 -1.33 -9.48
N GLU A 77 -1.66 -0.97 -8.48
CA GLU A 77 -2.13 -0.74 -7.11
C GLU A 77 -2.97 0.53 -6.93
N LEU A 78 -2.88 1.47 -7.88
CA LEU A 78 -3.73 2.66 -7.89
C LEU A 78 -5.14 2.40 -8.47
N ALA A 79 -5.43 1.18 -8.90
CA ALA A 79 -6.70 0.82 -9.52
C ALA A 79 -7.18 -0.54 -9.00
N PRO A 80 -8.50 -0.84 -9.00
CA PRO A 80 -9.05 -2.09 -8.48
C PRO A 80 -8.75 -3.28 -9.41
N THR A 81 -7.51 -3.70 -9.47
CA THR A 81 -7.02 -4.71 -10.42
C THR A 81 -6.98 -6.13 -9.89
N SER A 82 -6.99 -6.31 -8.57
CA SER A 82 -6.87 -7.63 -7.95
C SER A 82 -7.59 -7.71 -6.61
N GLN A 83 -8.13 -8.89 -6.27
CA GLN A 83 -8.66 -9.18 -4.94
C GLN A 83 -7.59 -9.10 -3.85
N GLN A 84 -6.33 -9.31 -4.20
CA GLN A 84 -5.20 -9.25 -3.27
C GLN A 84 -4.90 -7.83 -2.78
N GLN A 85 -5.40 -6.82 -3.47
CA GLN A 85 -5.31 -5.43 -3.04
C GLN A 85 -6.29 -5.18 -1.89
N LEU A 86 -5.80 -4.57 -0.81
CA LEU A 86 -6.62 -4.34 0.38
C LEU A 86 -7.68 -3.25 0.18
N GLN A 87 -7.52 -2.40 -0.82
CA GLN A 87 -8.42 -1.24 -1.02
C GLN A 87 -9.54 -1.67 -1.94
N TRP A 88 -9.96 -2.31 -2.60
CA TRP A 88 -11.13 -2.62 -3.44
C TRP A 88 -11.21 -4.10 -3.82
N PRO A 89 -11.10 -4.99 -2.84
CA PRO A 89 -10.92 -6.42 -3.11
C PRO A 89 -12.09 -7.02 -3.88
N MET A 90 -13.33 -6.57 -3.63
CA MET A 90 -14.52 -7.11 -4.31
C MET A 90 -14.57 -6.68 -5.78
N TRP A 91 -14.13 -5.48 -6.12
CA TRP A 91 -14.01 -5.03 -7.51
C TRP A 91 -12.86 -5.73 -8.23
N GLY A 92 -11.74 -5.91 -7.54
CA GLY A 92 -10.61 -6.68 -8.07
C GLY A 92 -11.01 -8.13 -8.36
N GLN A 93 -11.72 -8.78 -7.45
CA GLN A 93 -12.24 -10.13 -7.64
C GLN A 93 -13.17 -10.23 -8.85
N PHE A 94 -14.05 -9.26 -9.02
CA PHE A 94 -14.96 -9.21 -10.17
C PHE A 94 -14.18 -9.18 -11.49
N LEU A 95 -13.14 -8.38 -11.58
CA LEU A 95 -12.31 -8.29 -12.77
C LEU A 95 -11.47 -9.56 -13.00
N GLU A 96 -10.83 -10.09 -11.97
CA GLU A 96 -10.02 -11.32 -12.06
C GLU A 96 -10.86 -12.53 -12.47
N THR A 97 -12.10 -12.60 -12.03
CA THR A 97 -13.00 -13.73 -12.34
C THR A 97 -13.84 -13.54 -13.60
N GLY A 98 -13.65 -12.42 -14.32
CA GLY A 98 -14.46 -12.10 -15.49
C GLY A 98 -15.95 -11.95 -15.16
N GLY A 99 -16.25 -11.38 -14.00
CA GLY A 99 -17.61 -11.11 -13.53
C GLY A 99 -18.32 -12.28 -12.85
N LYS A 100 -17.64 -13.40 -12.61
CA LYS A 100 -18.24 -14.59 -11.97
C LYS A 100 -18.35 -14.47 -10.44
N SER A 101 -17.52 -13.63 -9.82
CA SER A 101 -17.49 -13.41 -8.38
C SER A 101 -17.06 -11.98 -8.09
N GLY A 102 -17.31 -11.50 -6.86
CA GLY A 102 -17.04 -10.12 -6.50
C GLY A 102 -18.22 -9.18 -6.81
N GLN A 103 -17.92 -7.92 -6.99
CA GLN A 103 -18.90 -6.86 -7.29
C GLN A 103 -18.45 -6.05 -8.50
N ALA A 104 -19.38 -5.68 -9.38
CA ALA A 104 -19.09 -4.75 -10.47
C ALA A 104 -18.73 -3.36 -9.91
N ILE A 105 -17.80 -2.68 -10.56
CA ILE A 105 -17.38 -1.34 -10.15
C ILE A 105 -18.51 -0.36 -10.44
N ASP A 106 -19.06 0.26 -9.41
CA ASP A 106 -20.18 1.20 -9.46
C ASP A 106 -19.76 2.68 -9.35
N MET A 107 -18.46 2.95 -9.15
CA MET A 107 -17.92 4.30 -9.06
C MET A 107 -17.11 4.70 -10.31
N LYS A 108 -17.37 5.91 -10.81
CA LYS A 108 -16.70 6.43 -12.03
C LYS A 108 -15.20 6.62 -11.89
N VAL A 109 -14.74 7.02 -10.68
CA VAL A 109 -13.31 7.33 -10.47
C VAL A 109 -12.44 6.08 -10.51
N PRO A 110 -12.74 4.98 -9.80
CA PRO A 110 -12.02 3.71 -9.94
C PRO A 110 -12.09 3.11 -11.35
N GLN A 111 -13.21 3.26 -12.07
CA GLN A 111 -13.30 2.88 -13.49
C GLN A 111 -12.29 3.66 -14.32
N LYS A 112 -12.16 4.99 -14.08
CA LYS A 112 -11.18 5.82 -14.77
C LYS A 112 -9.74 5.43 -14.48
N LEU A 113 -9.44 5.03 -13.24
CA LEU A 113 -8.13 4.51 -12.88
C LEU A 113 -7.80 3.21 -13.62
N LEU A 114 -8.77 2.31 -13.82
CA LEU A 114 -8.58 1.12 -14.67
C LEU A 114 -8.27 1.45 -16.13
N GLU A 115 -9.03 2.38 -16.72
CA GLU A 115 -8.76 2.82 -18.10
C GLU A 115 -7.34 3.38 -18.24
N LEU A 116 -6.90 4.18 -17.26
CA LEU A 116 -5.54 4.75 -17.26
C LEU A 116 -4.47 3.66 -17.08
N LYS A 117 -4.69 2.70 -16.21
CA LYS A 117 -3.78 1.55 -16.03
C LYS A 117 -3.68 0.73 -17.33
N ASP A 118 -4.78 0.52 -18.06
CA ASP A 118 -4.75 -0.17 -19.35
C ASP A 118 -4.07 0.67 -20.43
N ALA A 119 -4.27 1.99 -20.44
CA ALA A 119 -3.55 2.91 -21.31
C ALA A 119 -2.04 2.88 -21.02
N TRP A 120 -1.63 2.82 -19.75
CA TRP A 120 -0.23 2.68 -19.35
C TRP A 120 0.39 1.38 -19.91
N ARG A 121 -0.34 0.28 -19.84
CA ARG A 121 0.12 -1.02 -20.37
C ARG A 121 0.34 -0.98 -21.89
N GLN A 122 -0.46 -0.20 -22.62
CA GLN A 122 -0.35 -0.03 -24.07
C GLN A 122 0.69 1.02 -24.48
N ALA A 123 1.08 1.92 -23.57
CA ALA A 123 2.05 2.97 -23.85
C ALA A 123 3.43 2.39 -24.11
N ARG A 124 4.06 2.84 -25.20
CA ARG A 124 5.40 2.38 -25.62
C ARG A 124 6.53 3.30 -25.17
N LEU A 125 6.24 4.58 -24.95
CA LEU A 125 7.22 5.58 -24.57
C LEU A 125 7.15 5.84 -23.06
N ASP A 126 8.32 5.94 -22.42
CA ASP A 126 8.42 6.22 -20.99
C ASP A 126 7.81 7.56 -20.61
N GLY A 127 7.87 8.57 -21.49
CA GLY A 127 7.22 9.85 -21.29
C GLY A 127 5.68 9.73 -21.18
N ASP A 128 5.06 8.86 -21.98
CA ASP A 128 3.62 8.59 -21.93
C ASP A 128 3.26 7.85 -20.65
N ARG A 129 4.03 6.83 -20.30
CA ARG A 129 3.86 6.08 -19.05
C ARG A 129 3.96 6.99 -17.82
N THR A 130 4.97 7.85 -17.79
CA THR A 130 5.14 8.83 -16.70
C THR A 130 3.96 9.79 -16.60
N ARG A 131 3.44 10.25 -17.73
CA ARG A 131 2.27 11.15 -17.77
C ARG A 131 1.02 10.45 -17.25
N ILE A 132 0.81 9.20 -17.62
CA ILE A 132 -0.31 8.40 -17.13
C ILE A 132 -0.18 8.16 -15.62
N TRP A 133 1.00 7.81 -15.11
CA TRP A 133 1.26 7.67 -13.69
C TRP A 133 0.88 8.93 -12.90
N ARG A 134 1.36 10.09 -13.34
CA ARG A 134 1.03 11.37 -12.70
C ARG A 134 -0.47 11.60 -12.65
N LYS A 135 -1.16 11.37 -13.77
CA LYS A 135 -2.62 11.52 -13.83
C LYS A 135 -3.35 10.55 -12.88
N MET A 136 -2.87 9.32 -12.74
CA MET A 136 -3.45 8.37 -11.78
C MET A 136 -3.20 8.82 -10.32
N LEU A 137 -2.00 9.30 -10.01
CA LEU A 137 -1.68 9.85 -8.69
C LEU A 137 -2.53 11.08 -8.36
N ASP A 138 -2.71 12.02 -9.30
CA ASP A 138 -3.57 13.20 -9.12
C ASP A 138 -5.01 12.81 -8.80
N ILE A 139 -5.56 11.83 -9.53
CA ILE A 139 -6.91 11.31 -9.27
C ILE A 139 -6.97 10.63 -7.90
N TYR A 140 -6.00 9.78 -7.59
CA TYR A 140 -5.96 8.99 -6.36
C TYR A 140 -5.88 9.89 -5.11
N THR A 141 -4.98 10.87 -5.13
CA THR A 141 -4.78 11.79 -4.01
C THR A 141 -5.93 12.78 -3.86
N SER A 142 -6.49 13.28 -4.96
CA SER A 142 -7.63 14.21 -4.92
C SER A 142 -8.91 13.57 -4.37
N ASN A 143 -9.05 12.25 -4.46
CA ASN A 143 -10.19 11.51 -3.91
C ASN A 143 -9.92 10.90 -2.53
N VAL A 144 -8.70 11.04 -2.00
CA VAL A 144 -8.29 10.56 -0.66
C VAL A 144 -8.68 9.09 -0.42
N PHE A 145 -8.34 8.21 -1.37
CA PHE A 145 -8.65 6.78 -1.24
C PHE A 145 -7.81 6.08 -0.16
N SER A 146 -6.66 6.63 0.18
CA SER A 146 -5.84 6.20 1.31
C SER A 146 -5.27 7.41 2.04
N ILE A 147 -4.98 7.23 3.32
CA ILE A 147 -4.39 8.26 4.18
C ILE A 147 -3.02 7.75 4.61
N GLY A 148 -1.95 8.38 4.10
CA GLY A 148 -0.59 8.10 4.54
C GLY A 148 -0.36 8.72 5.91
N ILE A 149 0.08 7.93 6.86
CA ILE A 149 0.30 8.39 8.24
C ILE A 149 1.78 8.53 8.53
N ILE A 150 2.58 7.54 8.14
CA ILE A 150 4.02 7.49 8.40
C ILE A 150 4.75 7.16 7.10
N SER A 151 5.87 7.82 6.87
CA SER A 151 6.75 7.53 5.75
C SER A 151 8.21 7.67 6.16
N SER A 152 9.10 7.04 5.41
CA SER A 152 10.55 7.18 5.54
C SER A 152 11.08 6.85 6.95
N VAL A 153 10.49 5.86 7.60
CA VAL A 153 10.97 5.38 8.90
C VAL A 153 12.34 4.71 8.72
N PRO A 154 13.38 5.14 9.46
CA PRO A 154 14.68 4.49 9.39
C PRO A 154 14.60 3.05 9.92
N GLN A 155 14.97 2.08 9.09
CA GLN A 155 15.22 0.71 9.53
C GLN A 155 16.71 0.52 9.80
N VAL A 156 17.03 0.10 11.01
CA VAL A 156 18.41 -0.20 11.38
C VAL A 156 18.76 -1.61 10.92
N ILE A 157 19.81 -1.70 10.12
CA ILE A 157 20.35 -2.97 9.64
C ILE A 157 21.71 -3.22 10.29
N LEU A 158 21.87 -4.33 10.96
CA LEU A 158 23.12 -4.76 11.55
C LEU A 158 23.91 -5.57 10.50
N VAL A 159 25.08 -5.09 10.17
CA VAL A 159 25.96 -5.71 9.20
C VAL A 159 27.25 -6.13 9.87
N ASN A 160 27.74 -7.34 9.56
CA ASN A 160 29.05 -7.78 10.02
C ASN A 160 30.13 -6.86 9.44
N SER A 161 31.04 -6.36 10.27
CA SER A 161 32.09 -5.41 9.87
C SER A 161 33.03 -5.92 8.77
N ARG A 162 33.12 -7.24 8.61
CA ARG A 162 33.88 -7.89 7.54
C ARG A 162 33.12 -8.03 6.22
N LEU A 163 31.79 -7.80 6.22
CA LEU A 163 31.02 -7.79 4.99
C LEU A 163 31.23 -6.45 4.29
N LYS A 164 31.77 -6.49 3.08
CA LYS A 164 32.14 -5.33 2.27
C LYS A 164 31.15 -5.09 1.14
N ASN A 165 31.20 -3.90 0.57
CA ASN A 165 30.33 -3.43 -0.51
C ASN A 165 28.85 -3.34 -0.13
N VAL A 166 28.56 -3.25 1.16
CA VAL A 166 27.21 -2.96 1.67
C VAL A 166 27.05 -1.45 1.75
N PRO A 167 25.97 -0.85 1.21
CA PRO A 167 25.77 0.58 1.29
C PRO A 167 25.47 1.03 2.73
N ASP A 168 25.99 2.18 3.15
CA ASP A 168 25.75 2.76 4.47
C ASP A 168 24.31 3.23 4.66
N ARG A 169 23.67 3.64 3.57
CA ARG A 169 22.26 4.06 3.51
C ARG A 169 21.63 3.56 2.23
N ALA A 170 20.40 3.13 2.37
CA ALA A 170 19.70 2.52 1.27
C ALA A 170 18.19 2.65 1.42
N ILE A 171 17.45 2.58 0.33
CA ILE A 171 16.00 2.55 0.36
C ILE A 171 15.58 1.09 0.54
N TYR A 172 14.84 0.84 1.62
CA TYR A 172 14.18 -0.43 1.84
C TYR A 172 12.72 -0.29 1.44
N ASN A 173 12.28 -1.12 0.52
CA ASN A 173 10.88 -1.22 0.16
C ASN A 173 10.62 -2.57 -0.50
N TRP A 174 9.32 -2.93 -0.60
CA TRP A 174 8.93 -4.23 -1.11
C TRP A 174 9.35 -4.41 -2.58
N ASP A 175 8.97 -3.50 -3.46
CA ASP A 175 9.32 -3.57 -4.88
C ASP A 175 9.73 -2.17 -5.41
N PRO A 176 10.81 -2.02 -6.15
CA PRO A 176 11.78 -3.01 -6.64
C PRO A 176 12.92 -3.35 -5.67
N GLY A 177 12.89 -2.78 -4.48
CA GLY A 177 13.97 -2.88 -3.50
C GLY A 177 13.82 -4.01 -2.49
N ALA A 178 12.86 -4.93 -2.71
CA ALA A 178 12.55 -6.00 -1.78
C ALA A 178 13.78 -6.74 -1.28
N HIS A 179 13.93 -6.84 0.02
CA HIS A 179 14.98 -7.62 0.68
C HIS A 179 16.39 -7.33 0.13
N PHE A 180 16.73 -6.06 -0.07
CA PHE A 180 18.01 -5.60 -0.62
C PHE A 180 18.25 -5.91 -2.10
N GLY A 181 17.26 -6.34 -2.88
CA GLY A 181 17.41 -6.68 -4.29
C GLY A 181 18.01 -5.54 -5.12
N ILE A 182 17.63 -4.28 -4.85
CA ILE A 182 18.17 -3.10 -5.52
C ILE A 182 19.66 -2.88 -5.23
N TYR A 183 20.18 -3.38 -4.13
CA TYR A 183 21.57 -3.20 -3.70
C TYR A 183 22.51 -4.29 -4.18
N ARG A 184 22.02 -5.22 -4.99
CA ARG A 184 22.82 -6.29 -5.58
C ARG A 184 23.61 -7.08 -4.54
N PRO A 185 22.99 -7.79 -3.59
CA PRO A 185 23.70 -8.53 -2.54
C PRO A 185 24.68 -9.56 -3.10
N CYS A 186 24.53 -9.97 -4.35
CA CYS A 186 25.51 -10.80 -5.06
C CYS A 186 26.88 -10.13 -5.24
N THR A 187 27.01 -8.81 -5.00
CA THR A 187 28.27 -8.08 -5.03
C THR A 187 28.90 -7.93 -3.64
N PHE A 188 28.24 -8.36 -2.58
CA PHE A 188 28.77 -8.33 -1.22
C PHE A 188 29.81 -9.44 -1.05
N TRP A 189 30.85 -9.17 -0.31
CA TRP A 189 31.91 -10.14 -0.05
C TRP A 189 32.46 -10.01 1.36
N PHE A 190 32.94 -11.11 1.91
CA PHE A 190 33.60 -11.10 3.20
C PHE A 190 35.09 -10.84 3.06
N ASP A 191 35.59 -9.88 3.80
CA ASP A 191 37.02 -9.68 3.97
C ASP A 191 37.58 -10.82 4.84
N LEU A 192 38.30 -11.71 4.18
CA LEU A 192 38.93 -12.88 4.79
C LEU A 192 40.33 -12.51 5.34
N VAL A 193 40.44 -11.43 6.09
CA VAL A 193 41.72 -11.13 6.74
C VAL A 193 41.96 -12.20 7.80
N ASN A 194 43.09 -12.91 7.63
CA ASN A 194 43.64 -13.91 8.56
C ASN A 194 43.92 -13.28 9.92
#